data_23267643afe3124f7d1e24e934573a0c
#
_entry.id   23267643afe3124f7d1e24e934573a0c
#
_cell.length_a   1.000
_cell.length_b   1.000
_cell.length_c   1.000
_cell.angle_alpha   90.00
_cell.angle_beta   90.00
_cell.angle_gamma   90.00
#
_symmetry.space_group_name_H-M   'P 1'
#
loop_
_entity.id
_entity.type
_entity.pdbx_description
1 polymer ?
#
loop_
_entity_poly.entity_id
_entity_poly.type
_entity_poly.pdbx_seq_one_letter_code
_entity_poly.pdbx_strand_id
1 'polypeptide(L)'
;MRVRKVANAPVSFGVFELSDGPPPLTPDEMVRALAEAGYAGIDSGPIGYLGTGSELTDRLAGAGLLLCGGWVDLPFHDADGYDKALPVLDAALDVFAAAPPGDLPPRPTIACPGTPERFARPGGTAPGLPAAEWPAFAARIQDTTERCRARGFEPAFHHHLGTHVETPDDVERLLELTDVQLCLDTGHLLLAGGDPVAALRAWADRVGHVHVKDGDTAILRQALADGVDLRELMGRGGFAPLGEGELDLPAVVRTLDEIGYAGWIVIEQDTLPGRRTVAQNIADQAANRRKLKDLGL
;
A
#
# COMPACT_ATOMS: atom_id res chain seq x y z
N MET A 1 6.83 -22.68 11.87
CA MET A 1 7.10 -22.03 10.56
C MET A 1 6.42 -20.68 10.58
N ARG A 2 7.10 -19.59 10.21
CA ARG A 2 6.46 -18.26 10.16
C ARG A 2 5.48 -18.23 9.00
N VAL A 3 4.28 -17.72 9.23
CA VAL A 3 3.24 -17.67 8.20
C VAL A 3 3.44 -16.38 7.37
N ARG A 4 3.63 -16.54 6.07
CA ARG A 4 3.61 -15.46 5.09
C ARG A 4 2.62 -15.82 3.99
N LYS A 5 1.86 -14.84 3.54
CA LYS A 5 0.91 -14.99 2.44
C LYS A 5 1.07 -13.87 1.44
N VAL A 6 0.90 -14.19 0.18
CA VAL A 6 0.97 -13.22 -0.92
C VAL A 6 -0.44 -12.78 -1.31
N ALA A 7 -0.67 -11.48 -1.29
CA ALA A 7 -1.90 -10.83 -1.70
C ALA A 7 -1.64 -9.86 -2.85
N ASN A 8 -2.70 -9.25 -3.38
CA ASN A 8 -2.64 -8.19 -4.37
C ASN A 8 -3.63 -7.09 -4.00
N ALA A 9 -3.52 -5.93 -4.63
CA ALA A 9 -4.39 -4.79 -4.38
C ALA A 9 -5.12 -4.33 -5.64
N PRO A 10 -6.36 -3.84 -5.52
CA PRO A 10 -7.17 -3.32 -6.63
C PRO A 10 -6.50 -2.20 -7.43
N VAL A 11 -5.59 -1.41 -6.82
CA VAL A 11 -4.81 -0.37 -7.51
C VAL A 11 -3.98 -0.93 -8.68
N SER A 12 -3.55 -2.19 -8.59
CA SER A 12 -2.85 -2.90 -9.68
C SER A 12 -3.69 -3.10 -10.95
N PHE A 13 -4.99 -2.87 -10.83
CA PHE A 13 -5.95 -2.96 -11.94
C PHE A 13 -6.59 -1.62 -12.28
N GLY A 14 -6.11 -0.53 -11.68
CA GLY A 14 -6.66 0.81 -11.86
C GLY A 14 -7.90 1.11 -11.02
N VAL A 15 -8.11 0.40 -9.92
CA VAL A 15 -9.21 0.63 -8.98
C VAL A 15 -8.66 1.27 -7.70
N PHE A 16 -8.90 2.57 -7.54
CA PHE A 16 -8.50 3.37 -6.37
C PHE A 16 -9.40 4.61 -6.25
N GLU A 17 -9.32 5.30 -5.11
CA GLU A 17 -10.26 6.37 -4.69
C GLU A 17 -10.31 7.56 -5.66
N LEU A 18 -9.20 7.87 -6.32
CA LEU A 18 -9.08 8.99 -7.25
C LEU A 18 -9.42 8.63 -8.69
N SER A 19 -9.96 7.43 -8.94
CA SER A 19 -10.35 7.01 -10.28
C SER A 19 -11.67 7.63 -10.68
N ASP A 20 -11.68 8.32 -11.82
CA ASP A 20 -12.91 8.83 -12.44
C ASP A 20 -13.63 7.71 -13.21
N GLY A 21 -14.93 7.54 -12.98
CA GLY A 21 -15.77 6.59 -13.71
C GLY A 21 -15.86 5.20 -13.06
N PRO A 22 -16.53 4.24 -13.76
CA PRO A 22 -16.70 2.90 -13.23
C PRO A 22 -15.36 2.15 -13.14
N PRO A 23 -15.18 1.27 -12.13
CA PRO A 23 -13.97 0.48 -12.02
C PRO A 23 -13.77 -0.40 -13.24
N PRO A 24 -12.50 -0.59 -13.71
CA PRO A 24 -12.20 -1.43 -14.88
C PRO A 24 -12.60 -2.91 -14.75
N LEU A 25 -12.68 -3.38 -13.51
CA LEU A 25 -13.15 -4.73 -13.14
C LEU A 25 -14.24 -4.62 -12.08
N THR A 26 -15.24 -5.48 -12.18
CA THR A 26 -16.17 -5.70 -11.07
C THR A 26 -15.48 -6.45 -9.92
N PRO A 27 -15.98 -6.35 -8.68
CA PRO A 27 -15.44 -7.09 -7.54
C PRO A 27 -15.32 -8.61 -7.80
N ASP A 28 -16.31 -9.20 -8.45
CA ASP A 28 -16.33 -10.65 -8.73
C ASP A 28 -15.30 -11.04 -9.80
N GLU A 29 -15.07 -10.21 -10.80
CA GLU A 29 -14.00 -10.41 -11.79
C GLU A 29 -12.62 -10.28 -11.14
N MET A 30 -12.46 -9.30 -10.24
CA MET A 30 -11.22 -9.06 -9.50
C MET A 30 -10.83 -10.25 -8.65
N VAL A 31 -11.71 -10.71 -7.76
CA VAL A 31 -11.41 -11.84 -6.87
C VAL A 31 -11.16 -13.13 -7.65
N ARG A 32 -11.88 -13.34 -8.77
CA ARG A 32 -11.66 -14.49 -9.66
C ARG A 32 -10.26 -14.44 -10.28
N ALA A 33 -9.87 -13.30 -10.86
CA ALA A 33 -8.56 -13.14 -11.50
C ALA A 33 -7.41 -13.40 -10.50
N LEU A 34 -7.54 -12.92 -9.26
CA LEU A 34 -6.54 -13.13 -8.22
C LEU A 34 -6.49 -14.59 -7.74
N ALA A 35 -7.64 -15.23 -7.54
CA ALA A 35 -7.69 -16.64 -7.16
C ALA A 35 -7.07 -17.54 -8.23
N GLU A 36 -7.39 -17.31 -9.52
CA GLU A 36 -6.81 -18.03 -10.66
C GLU A 36 -5.28 -17.83 -10.76
N ALA A 37 -4.79 -16.63 -10.42
CA ALA A 37 -3.35 -16.34 -10.38
C ALA A 37 -2.65 -16.98 -9.18
N GLY A 38 -3.36 -17.52 -8.19
CA GLY A 38 -2.82 -18.18 -7.00
C GLY A 38 -2.42 -17.22 -5.88
N TYR A 39 -3.08 -16.06 -5.77
CA TYR A 39 -2.98 -15.20 -4.60
C TYR A 39 -3.75 -15.81 -3.41
N ALA A 40 -3.31 -15.53 -2.20
CA ALA A 40 -3.96 -15.96 -0.97
C ALA A 40 -4.89 -14.89 -0.37
N GLY A 41 -4.78 -13.66 -0.85
CA GLY A 41 -5.56 -12.55 -0.32
C GLY A 41 -5.64 -11.36 -1.27
N ILE A 42 -6.44 -10.40 -0.86
CA ILE A 42 -6.69 -9.14 -1.56
C ILE A 42 -6.75 -7.99 -0.56
N ASP A 43 -6.24 -6.83 -0.93
CA ASP A 43 -6.49 -5.54 -0.26
C ASP A 43 -7.93 -5.08 -0.54
N SER A 44 -8.53 -4.31 0.37
CA SER A 44 -9.92 -3.85 0.21
C SER A 44 -10.11 -2.94 -1.02
N GLY A 45 -9.06 -2.24 -1.43
CA GLY A 45 -9.20 -1.10 -2.32
C GLY A 45 -10.10 -0.02 -1.72
N PRO A 46 -10.78 0.78 -2.53
CA PRO A 46 -11.75 1.76 -2.05
C PRO A 46 -12.78 1.15 -1.12
N ILE A 47 -13.05 1.81 0.00
CA ILE A 47 -13.97 1.29 1.03
C ILE A 47 -15.32 0.94 0.40
N GLY A 48 -15.73 -0.33 0.57
CA GLY A 48 -16.98 -0.88 0.00
C GLY A 48 -16.85 -1.39 -1.44
N TYR A 49 -15.71 -1.26 -2.11
CA TYR A 49 -15.51 -1.83 -3.46
C TYR A 49 -15.77 -3.34 -3.49
N LEU A 50 -15.22 -4.08 -2.56
CA LEU A 50 -15.46 -5.54 -2.48
C LEU A 50 -16.81 -5.92 -1.84
N GLY A 51 -17.64 -4.94 -1.48
CA GLY A 51 -18.85 -5.12 -0.68
C GLY A 51 -18.61 -4.89 0.81
N THR A 52 -19.67 -5.03 1.60
CA THR A 52 -19.66 -4.86 3.05
C THR A 52 -20.43 -5.99 3.73
N GLY A 53 -20.18 -6.23 5.03
CA GLY A 53 -20.88 -7.25 5.80
C GLY A 53 -20.80 -8.63 5.14
N SER A 54 -21.96 -9.31 5.02
CA SER A 54 -22.01 -10.67 4.45
C SER A 54 -21.62 -10.71 2.95
N GLU A 55 -21.88 -9.64 2.19
CA GLU A 55 -21.49 -9.58 0.77
C GLU A 55 -19.97 -9.73 0.62
N LEU A 56 -19.18 -8.99 1.42
CA LEU A 56 -17.73 -9.13 1.45
C LEU A 56 -17.31 -10.55 1.87
N THR A 57 -17.91 -11.05 2.96
CA THR A 57 -17.59 -12.36 3.52
C THR A 57 -17.82 -13.46 2.48
N ASP A 58 -18.99 -13.48 1.85
CA ASP A 58 -19.39 -14.50 0.89
C ASP A 58 -18.53 -14.43 -0.40
N ARG A 59 -18.22 -13.21 -0.87
CA ARG A 59 -17.37 -12.99 -2.05
C ARG A 59 -15.97 -13.54 -1.82
N LEU A 60 -15.32 -13.19 -0.70
CA LEU A 60 -13.97 -13.65 -0.41
C LEU A 60 -13.93 -15.16 -0.14
N ALA A 61 -14.88 -15.67 0.64
CA ALA A 61 -14.97 -17.10 0.92
C ALA A 61 -15.21 -17.92 -0.36
N GLY A 62 -16.08 -17.44 -1.25
CA GLY A 62 -16.36 -18.07 -2.54
C GLY A 62 -15.15 -18.14 -3.47
N ALA A 63 -14.24 -17.18 -3.36
CA ALA A 63 -12.98 -17.15 -4.13
C ALA A 63 -11.80 -17.82 -3.39
N GLY A 64 -11.95 -18.21 -2.13
CA GLY A 64 -10.87 -18.75 -1.30
C GLY A 64 -9.79 -17.71 -0.95
N LEU A 65 -10.16 -16.43 -0.95
CA LEU A 65 -9.26 -15.33 -0.61
C LEU A 65 -9.53 -14.81 0.80
N LEU A 66 -8.50 -14.23 1.41
CA LEU A 66 -8.60 -13.49 2.67
C LEU A 66 -8.44 -11.99 2.42
N LEU A 67 -9.00 -11.17 3.29
CA LEU A 67 -8.68 -9.74 3.31
C LEU A 67 -7.30 -9.56 3.95
N CYS A 68 -6.37 -8.88 3.27
CA CYS A 68 -5.02 -8.67 3.80
C CYS A 68 -4.85 -7.31 4.49
N GLY A 69 -5.63 -6.33 4.09
CA GLY A 69 -5.55 -4.95 4.56
C GLY A 69 -6.43 -4.03 3.74
N GLY A 70 -6.16 -2.75 3.84
CA GLY A 70 -6.82 -1.73 3.04
C GLY A 70 -6.37 -0.33 3.41
N TRP A 71 -6.32 0.54 2.41
CA TRP A 71 -5.94 1.93 2.54
C TRP A 71 -6.97 2.74 3.33
N VAL A 72 -6.51 3.47 4.33
CA VAL A 72 -7.31 4.42 5.10
C VAL A 72 -6.50 5.70 5.28
N ASP A 73 -6.76 6.72 4.49
CA ASP A 73 -6.08 8.00 4.63
C ASP A 73 -6.84 8.98 5.51
N LEU A 74 -6.10 9.63 6.39
CA LEU A 74 -6.61 10.62 7.32
C LEU A 74 -5.73 11.89 7.27
N PRO A 75 -6.34 13.09 7.32
CA PRO A 75 -5.60 14.35 7.21
C PRO A 75 -4.89 14.72 8.54
N PHE A 76 -3.89 13.95 8.92
CA PHE A 76 -3.18 14.10 10.20
C PHE A 76 -2.53 15.48 10.41
N HIS A 77 -2.31 16.26 9.34
CA HIS A 77 -1.78 17.63 9.41
C HIS A 77 -2.84 18.65 9.84
N ASP A 78 -4.13 18.36 9.63
CA ASP A 78 -5.27 19.23 9.92
C ASP A 78 -6.11 18.65 11.06
N ALA A 79 -6.17 19.36 12.20
CA ALA A 79 -6.90 18.89 13.37
C ALA A 79 -8.41 18.75 13.13
N ASP A 80 -9.02 19.78 12.52
CA ASP A 80 -10.45 19.79 12.26
C ASP A 80 -10.83 18.77 11.17
N GLY A 81 -9.98 18.62 10.16
CA GLY A 81 -10.13 17.62 9.11
C GLY A 81 -10.02 16.20 9.67
N TYR A 82 -9.06 15.98 10.57
CA TYR A 82 -8.86 14.69 11.23
C TYR A 82 -10.11 14.25 12.01
N ASP A 83 -10.64 15.13 12.88
CA ASP A 83 -11.83 14.82 13.68
C ASP A 83 -13.05 14.49 12.80
N LYS A 84 -13.19 15.20 11.68
CA LYS A 84 -14.28 14.96 10.71
C LYS A 84 -14.09 13.67 9.91
N ALA A 85 -12.87 13.19 9.77
CA ALA A 85 -12.55 11.97 9.02
C ALA A 85 -12.64 10.68 9.88
N LEU A 86 -12.72 10.77 11.20
CA LEU A 86 -12.83 9.60 12.07
C LEU A 86 -13.98 8.62 11.70
N PRO A 87 -15.16 9.06 11.23
CA PRO A 87 -16.18 8.13 10.72
C PRO A 87 -15.74 7.30 9.52
N VAL A 88 -14.79 7.76 8.71
CA VAL A 88 -14.20 6.99 7.59
C VAL A 88 -13.36 5.84 8.14
N LEU A 89 -12.56 6.12 9.18
CA LEU A 89 -11.82 5.06 9.90
C LEU A 89 -12.77 4.00 10.46
N ASP A 90 -13.85 4.42 11.13
CA ASP A 90 -14.82 3.48 11.70
C ASP A 90 -15.46 2.61 10.61
N ALA A 91 -15.85 3.19 9.47
CA ALA A 91 -16.41 2.46 8.34
C ALA A 91 -15.40 1.44 7.75
N ALA A 92 -14.12 1.81 7.65
CA ALA A 92 -13.06 0.91 7.22
C ALA A 92 -12.89 -0.26 8.20
N LEU A 93 -12.87 0.02 9.50
CA LEU A 93 -12.75 -1.02 10.54
C LEU A 93 -13.97 -1.96 10.56
N ASP A 94 -15.17 -1.48 10.20
CA ASP A 94 -16.34 -2.33 10.03
C ASP A 94 -16.20 -3.28 8.83
N VAL A 95 -15.60 -2.82 7.72
CA VAL A 95 -15.26 -3.67 6.59
C VAL A 95 -14.26 -4.75 6.99
N PHE A 96 -13.20 -4.39 7.72
CA PHE A 96 -12.21 -5.37 8.20
C PHE A 96 -12.81 -6.37 9.18
N ALA A 97 -13.73 -5.95 10.04
CA ALA A 97 -14.43 -6.82 10.98
C ALA A 97 -15.36 -7.83 10.31
N ALA A 98 -15.87 -7.52 9.10
CA ALA A 98 -16.70 -8.41 8.31
C ALA A 98 -15.88 -9.40 7.46
N ALA A 99 -14.54 -9.27 7.42
CA ALA A 99 -13.71 -10.18 6.66
C ALA A 99 -13.79 -11.62 7.19
N PRO A 100 -13.72 -12.64 6.30
CA PRO A 100 -13.68 -14.03 6.76
C PRO A 100 -12.46 -14.26 7.65
N PRO A 101 -12.61 -15.07 8.71
CA PRO A 101 -11.49 -15.33 9.63
C PRO A 101 -10.38 -16.09 8.90
N GLY A 102 -9.14 -15.80 9.27
CA GLY A 102 -7.94 -16.43 8.70
C GLY A 102 -6.79 -16.48 9.70
N ASP A 103 -5.73 -17.16 9.32
CA ASP A 103 -4.50 -17.29 10.11
C ASP A 103 -3.62 -16.03 10.11
N LEU A 104 -3.88 -15.08 9.21
CA LEU A 104 -3.34 -13.72 9.22
C LEU A 104 -4.51 -12.73 9.22
N PRO A 105 -4.62 -11.85 10.25
CA PRO A 105 -5.64 -10.83 10.28
C PRO A 105 -5.38 -9.75 9.21
N PRO A 106 -6.42 -9.04 8.73
CA PRO A 106 -6.23 -7.87 7.91
C PRO A 106 -5.57 -6.74 8.72
N ARG A 107 -4.74 -5.95 8.04
CA ARG A 107 -4.10 -4.78 8.63
C ARG A 107 -4.63 -3.50 7.99
N PRO A 108 -5.24 -2.58 8.77
CA PRO A 108 -5.49 -1.24 8.27
C PRO A 108 -4.17 -0.59 7.86
N THR A 109 -4.01 -0.23 6.58
CA THR A 109 -2.87 0.54 6.08
C THR A 109 -3.21 2.02 6.17
N ILE A 110 -2.96 2.61 7.35
CA ILE A 110 -3.24 4.02 7.59
C ILE A 110 -2.20 4.89 6.88
N ALA A 111 -2.67 5.96 6.26
CA ALA A 111 -1.85 6.87 5.48
C ALA A 111 -2.29 8.31 5.64
N CYS A 112 -1.55 9.25 5.07
CA CYS A 112 -1.97 10.63 4.94
C CYS A 112 -2.26 10.98 3.47
N PRO A 113 -3.18 11.92 3.21
CA PRO A 113 -3.44 12.37 1.86
C PRO A 113 -2.23 13.04 1.23
N GLY A 114 -2.21 13.13 -0.07
CA GLY A 114 -1.18 13.83 -0.82
C GLY A 114 -1.13 15.31 -0.50
N THR A 115 0.06 15.91 -0.60
CA THR A 115 0.24 17.36 -0.55
C THR A 115 0.37 17.91 -1.96
N PRO A 116 -0.14 19.12 -2.26
CA PRO A 116 -0.03 19.69 -3.59
C PRO A 116 1.41 19.76 -4.10
N GLU A 117 2.35 20.14 -3.21
CA GLU A 117 3.75 20.34 -3.55
C GLU A 117 4.46 19.03 -3.89
N ARG A 118 4.25 17.98 -3.06
CA ARG A 118 4.87 16.68 -3.27
C ARG A 118 4.19 15.88 -4.37
N PHE A 119 2.88 16.07 -4.56
CA PHE A 119 2.16 15.49 -5.70
C PHE A 119 2.67 16.08 -7.03
N ALA A 120 2.89 17.41 -7.09
CA ALA A 120 3.45 18.07 -8.26
C ALA A 120 4.93 17.72 -8.49
N ARG A 121 5.68 17.36 -7.45
CA ARG A 121 7.11 17.05 -7.53
C ARG A 121 7.46 15.89 -6.58
N PRO A 122 7.10 14.65 -6.95
CA PRO A 122 7.32 13.47 -6.10
C PRO A 122 8.81 13.09 -6.02
N GLY A 123 9.13 12.16 -5.12
CA GLY A 123 10.48 11.60 -4.99
C GLY A 123 11.42 12.42 -4.11
N GLY A 124 10.89 13.06 -3.07
CA GLY A 124 11.68 13.79 -2.07
C GLY A 124 12.23 15.13 -2.56
N THR A 125 11.77 15.63 -3.71
CA THR A 125 12.25 16.90 -4.30
C THR A 125 11.48 18.13 -3.85
N ALA A 126 10.35 17.95 -3.15
CA ALA A 126 9.54 19.01 -2.56
C ALA A 126 9.71 19.03 -1.03
N PRO A 127 9.46 20.18 -0.36
CA PRO A 127 9.55 20.27 1.08
C PRO A 127 8.65 19.27 1.81
N GLY A 128 9.15 18.71 2.91
CA GLY A 128 8.38 17.87 3.81
C GLY A 128 7.57 18.66 4.84
N LEU A 129 6.95 17.94 5.77
CA LEU A 129 6.24 18.54 6.90
C LEU A 129 7.23 19.36 7.76
N PRO A 130 6.90 20.64 8.10
CA PRO A 130 7.76 21.44 8.97
C PRO A 130 8.04 20.77 10.32
N ALA A 131 9.27 20.89 10.82
CA ALA A 131 9.69 20.22 12.06
C ALA A 131 8.79 20.54 13.27
N ALA A 132 8.22 21.74 13.33
CA ALA A 132 7.32 22.16 14.40
C ALA A 132 5.94 21.48 14.36
N GLU A 133 5.53 20.94 13.22
CA GLU A 133 4.22 20.30 13.02
C GLU A 133 4.23 18.80 13.32
N TRP A 134 5.42 18.17 13.28
CA TRP A 134 5.57 16.73 13.49
C TRP A 134 4.97 16.21 14.81
N PRO A 135 5.11 16.89 15.97
CA PRO A 135 4.54 16.38 17.22
C PRO A 135 3.01 16.24 17.16
N ALA A 136 2.31 17.23 16.59
CA ALA A 136 0.85 17.19 16.48
C ALA A 136 0.39 16.18 15.41
N PHE A 137 1.12 16.06 14.31
CA PHE A 137 0.89 15.08 13.25
C PHE A 137 1.04 13.65 13.80
N ALA A 138 2.15 13.36 14.46
CA ALA A 138 2.43 12.06 15.06
C ALA A 138 1.43 11.68 16.16
N ALA A 139 0.99 12.65 16.97
CA ALA A 139 0.00 12.40 18.01
C ALA A 139 -1.35 11.91 17.43
N ARG A 140 -1.78 12.41 16.27
CA ARG A 140 -3.02 11.94 15.60
C ARG A 140 -2.83 10.55 14.97
N ILE A 141 -1.64 10.25 14.46
CA ILE A 141 -1.31 8.88 13.99
C ILE A 141 -1.35 7.91 15.17
N GLN A 142 -0.82 8.31 16.32
CA GLN A 142 -0.87 7.50 17.54
C GLN A 142 -2.31 7.29 18.03
N ASP A 143 -3.15 8.33 18.05
CA ASP A 143 -4.59 8.21 18.38
C ASP A 143 -5.31 7.24 17.42
N THR A 144 -5.04 7.35 16.11
CA THR A 144 -5.59 6.42 15.12
C THR A 144 -5.13 4.98 15.37
N THR A 145 -3.86 4.80 15.71
CA THR A 145 -3.28 3.49 16.03
C THR A 145 -4.00 2.87 17.23
N GLU A 146 -4.22 3.65 18.28
CA GLU A 146 -4.94 3.19 19.48
C GLU A 146 -6.41 2.86 19.20
N ARG A 147 -7.08 3.64 18.35
CA ARG A 147 -8.46 3.36 17.88
C ARG A 147 -8.54 2.05 17.11
N CYS A 148 -7.61 1.78 16.20
CA CYS A 148 -7.54 0.50 15.50
C CYS A 148 -7.33 -0.66 16.48
N ARG A 149 -6.40 -0.52 17.43
CA ARG A 149 -6.11 -1.52 18.48
C ARG A 149 -7.31 -1.78 19.37
N ALA A 150 -8.07 -0.76 19.74
CA ALA A 150 -9.31 -0.88 20.52
C ALA A 150 -10.40 -1.68 19.78
N ARG A 151 -10.35 -1.73 18.45
CA ARG A 151 -11.21 -2.55 17.57
C ARG A 151 -10.60 -3.93 17.25
N GLY A 152 -9.42 -4.26 17.81
CA GLY A 152 -8.74 -5.55 17.62
C GLY A 152 -7.86 -5.62 16.38
N PHE A 153 -7.54 -4.49 15.74
CA PHE A 153 -6.68 -4.42 14.57
C PHE A 153 -5.35 -3.75 14.90
N GLU A 154 -4.25 -4.37 14.50
CA GLU A 154 -2.93 -3.71 14.54
C GLU A 154 -2.70 -3.01 13.19
N PRO A 155 -2.71 -1.67 13.13
CA PRO A 155 -2.52 -0.95 11.89
C PRO A 155 -1.05 -0.92 11.47
N ALA A 156 -0.80 -0.59 10.20
CA ALA A 156 0.51 -0.26 9.69
C ALA A 156 0.46 1.06 8.94
N PHE A 157 1.38 1.97 9.23
CA PHE A 157 1.44 3.25 8.52
C PHE A 157 2.08 3.04 7.14
N HIS A 158 1.38 3.43 6.10
CA HIS A 158 1.84 3.34 4.72
C HIS A 158 2.44 4.69 4.28
N HIS A 159 3.77 4.75 4.17
CA HIS A 159 4.46 5.87 3.54
C HIS A 159 4.23 5.86 2.03
N HIS A 160 4.08 7.01 1.41
CA HIS A 160 3.67 7.07 0.01
C HIS A 160 4.22 8.31 -0.70
N LEU A 161 4.60 8.17 -1.97
CA LEU A 161 4.97 9.30 -2.83
C LEU A 161 3.86 10.34 -2.86
N GLY A 162 4.25 11.61 -2.84
CA GLY A 162 3.31 12.72 -2.89
C GLY A 162 2.65 13.07 -1.56
N THR A 163 2.98 12.39 -0.44
CA THR A 163 2.38 12.62 0.88
C THR A 163 3.34 13.27 1.87
N HIS A 164 2.87 13.56 3.09
CA HIS A 164 3.73 14.12 4.15
C HIS A 164 4.82 13.15 4.62
N VAL A 165 4.62 11.84 4.47
CA VAL A 165 5.61 10.80 4.82
C VAL A 165 6.01 10.09 3.53
N GLU A 166 7.01 10.63 2.85
CA GLU A 166 7.46 10.19 1.53
C GLU A 166 8.88 9.62 1.57
N THR A 167 9.82 10.35 2.16
CA THR A 167 11.25 10.04 2.14
C THR A 167 11.67 9.12 3.29
N PRO A 168 12.84 8.46 3.21
CA PRO A 168 13.40 7.73 4.35
C PRO A 168 13.47 8.56 5.63
N ASP A 169 13.89 9.83 5.56
CA ASP A 169 13.97 10.72 6.71
C ASP A 169 12.58 10.98 7.34
N ASP A 170 11.53 11.12 6.51
CA ASP A 170 10.17 11.27 7.01
C ASP A 170 9.70 9.99 7.73
N VAL A 171 10.03 8.81 7.18
CA VAL A 171 9.71 7.51 7.81
C VAL A 171 10.45 7.37 9.14
N GLU A 172 11.75 7.67 9.18
CA GLU A 172 12.50 7.62 10.44
C GLU A 172 11.90 8.55 11.48
N ARG A 173 11.54 9.76 11.06
CA ARG A 173 10.91 10.74 11.96
C ARG A 173 9.56 10.26 12.50
N LEU A 174 8.73 9.62 11.65
CA LEU A 174 7.49 8.98 12.09
C LEU A 174 7.75 7.89 13.13
N LEU A 175 8.70 7.00 12.84
CA LEU A 175 9.04 5.88 13.71
C LEU A 175 9.62 6.30 15.06
N GLU A 176 10.33 7.44 15.12
CA GLU A 176 10.80 8.05 16.37
C GLU A 176 9.67 8.57 17.25
N LEU A 177 8.60 9.08 16.65
CA LEU A 177 7.52 9.79 17.35
C LEU A 177 6.29 8.95 17.65
N THR A 178 6.20 7.74 17.10
CA THR A 178 5.04 6.85 17.25
C THR A 178 5.48 5.41 17.51
N ASP A 179 4.54 4.57 17.95
CA ASP A 179 4.74 3.12 18.04
C ASP A 179 3.99 2.34 16.93
N VAL A 180 3.41 3.05 15.95
CA VAL A 180 2.72 2.42 14.82
C VAL A 180 3.66 1.50 14.05
N GLN A 181 3.16 0.33 13.63
CA GLN A 181 3.90 -0.52 12.70
C GLN A 181 4.01 0.15 11.32
N LEU A 182 5.01 -0.24 10.55
CA LEU A 182 5.23 0.28 9.20
C LEU A 182 4.67 -0.70 8.16
N CYS A 183 3.90 -0.18 7.22
CA CYS A 183 3.71 -0.79 5.90
C CYS A 183 4.84 -0.31 5.01
N LEU A 184 5.88 -1.12 4.86
CA LEU A 184 7.00 -0.78 3.99
C LEU A 184 6.63 -1.09 2.55
N ASP A 185 6.51 -0.03 1.73
CA ASP A 185 6.31 -0.14 0.29
C ASP A 185 7.64 0.04 -0.45
N THR A 186 8.07 -1.00 -1.16
CA THR A 186 9.38 -1.01 -1.81
C THR A 186 9.46 -0.03 -2.98
N GLY A 187 8.38 0.17 -3.74
CA GLY A 187 8.37 1.04 -4.91
C GLY A 187 8.33 2.52 -4.52
N HIS A 188 7.47 2.88 -3.57
CA HIS A 188 7.42 4.26 -3.07
C HIS A 188 8.74 4.67 -2.41
N LEU A 189 9.34 3.76 -1.61
CA LEU A 189 10.62 4.04 -0.98
C LEU A 189 11.75 4.20 -2.01
N LEU A 190 11.81 3.30 -3.01
CA LEU A 190 12.80 3.34 -4.09
C LEU A 190 12.72 4.67 -4.84
N LEU A 191 11.53 5.07 -5.27
CA LEU A 191 11.33 6.31 -6.00
C LEU A 191 11.52 7.56 -5.13
N ALA A 192 11.38 7.45 -3.80
CA ALA A 192 11.74 8.50 -2.85
C ALA A 192 13.24 8.54 -2.49
N GLY A 193 14.07 7.77 -3.20
CA GLY A 193 15.54 7.76 -3.04
C GLY A 193 16.05 6.86 -1.92
N GLY A 194 15.18 6.01 -1.32
CA GLY A 194 15.58 5.03 -0.33
C GLY A 194 16.04 3.69 -0.95
N ASP A 195 16.68 2.88 -0.13
CA ASP A 195 17.05 1.50 -0.44
C ASP A 195 16.11 0.55 0.31
N PRO A 196 15.16 -0.14 -0.37
CA PRO A 196 14.20 -1.02 0.29
C PRO A 196 14.84 -2.18 1.06
N VAL A 197 15.97 -2.69 0.59
CA VAL A 197 16.70 -3.81 1.24
C VAL A 197 17.37 -3.33 2.54
N ALA A 198 18.01 -2.17 2.50
CA ALA A 198 18.59 -1.55 3.69
C ALA A 198 17.50 -1.17 4.72
N ALA A 199 16.40 -0.60 4.25
CA ALA A 199 15.24 -0.20 5.06
C ALA A 199 14.57 -1.38 5.76
N LEU A 200 14.35 -2.51 5.06
CA LEU A 200 13.83 -3.74 5.66
C LEU A 200 14.68 -4.22 6.84
N ARG A 201 16.02 -4.11 6.73
CA ARG A 201 16.94 -4.47 7.83
C ARG A 201 16.91 -3.45 8.95
N ALA A 202 16.98 -2.16 8.60
CA ALA A 202 17.05 -1.07 9.58
C ALA A 202 15.77 -0.97 10.43
N TRP A 203 14.60 -1.20 9.82
CA TRP A 203 13.30 -1.05 10.47
C TRP A 203 12.61 -2.39 10.76
N ALA A 204 13.35 -3.50 10.77
CA ALA A 204 12.82 -4.87 10.89
C ALA A 204 11.80 -5.07 12.01
N ASP A 205 12.06 -4.50 13.20
CA ASP A 205 11.19 -4.61 14.37
C ASP A 205 9.88 -3.78 14.24
N ARG A 206 9.83 -2.90 13.25
CA ARG A 206 8.68 -2.02 13.00
C ARG A 206 7.89 -2.41 11.76
N VAL A 207 8.43 -3.27 10.87
CA VAL A 207 7.74 -3.71 9.66
C VAL A 207 6.64 -4.70 10.01
N GLY A 208 5.39 -4.26 9.94
CA GLY A 208 4.19 -5.06 10.20
C GLY A 208 3.44 -5.49 8.95
N HIS A 209 3.66 -4.80 7.84
CA HIS A 209 3.05 -5.06 6.54
C HIS A 209 4.06 -4.74 5.43
N VAL A 210 3.96 -5.40 4.28
CA VAL A 210 4.89 -5.15 3.17
C VAL A 210 4.13 -5.06 1.87
N HIS A 211 4.31 -3.94 1.16
CA HIS A 211 3.93 -3.81 -0.24
C HIS A 211 5.16 -4.01 -1.11
N VAL A 212 5.09 -4.99 -2.01
CA VAL A 212 6.15 -5.25 -3.00
C VAL A 212 5.72 -4.63 -4.31
N LYS A 213 6.33 -3.52 -4.61
CA LYS A 213 6.09 -2.67 -5.78
C LYS A 213 7.43 -2.37 -6.43
N ASP A 214 7.51 -2.43 -7.75
CA ASP A 214 8.71 -2.08 -8.51
C ASP A 214 8.58 -0.68 -9.08
N GLY A 215 9.69 0.01 -9.25
CA GLY A 215 9.75 1.38 -9.74
C GLY A 215 10.91 1.61 -10.70
N ASP A 216 10.74 2.61 -11.57
CA ASP A 216 11.75 3.05 -12.52
C ASP A 216 12.21 4.49 -12.24
N THR A 217 13.40 4.64 -11.67
CA THR A 217 13.96 5.96 -11.32
C THR A 217 14.36 6.78 -12.55
N ALA A 218 14.57 6.14 -13.72
CA ALA A 218 14.83 6.88 -14.95
C ALA A 218 13.55 7.57 -15.46
N ILE A 219 12.41 6.88 -15.36
CA ILE A 219 11.10 7.48 -15.67
C ILE A 219 10.79 8.62 -14.67
N LEU A 220 11.07 8.44 -13.37
CA LEU A 220 10.91 9.52 -12.39
C LEU A 220 11.77 10.74 -12.73
N ARG A 221 13.06 10.54 -13.02
CA ARG A 221 13.97 11.64 -13.40
C ARG A 221 13.49 12.40 -14.64
N GLN A 222 12.98 11.67 -15.63
CA GLN A 222 12.42 12.29 -16.84
C GLN A 222 11.12 13.06 -16.52
N ALA A 223 10.22 12.49 -15.70
CA ALA A 223 9.00 13.15 -15.28
C ALA A 223 9.28 14.48 -14.54
N LEU A 224 10.26 14.46 -13.62
CA LEU A 224 10.69 15.66 -12.89
C LEU A 224 11.33 16.71 -13.84
N ALA A 225 12.11 16.28 -14.81
CA ALA A 225 12.71 17.18 -15.81
C ALA A 225 11.65 17.83 -16.72
N ASP A 226 10.59 17.08 -17.03
CA ASP A 226 9.46 17.56 -17.82
C ASP A 226 8.48 18.40 -16.98
N GLY A 227 8.63 18.48 -15.66
CA GLY A 227 7.75 19.21 -14.76
C GLY A 227 6.35 18.63 -14.64
N VAL A 228 6.20 17.30 -14.78
CA VAL A 228 4.91 16.61 -14.66
C VAL A 228 4.73 16.00 -13.26
N ASP A 229 3.49 15.81 -12.87
CA ASP A 229 3.10 15.37 -11.53
C ASP A 229 3.15 13.84 -11.33
N LEU A 230 2.81 13.39 -10.11
CA LEU A 230 2.76 11.98 -9.75
C LEU A 230 1.79 11.19 -10.63
N ARG A 231 0.64 11.77 -11.01
CA ARG A 231 -0.34 11.09 -11.86
C ARG A 231 0.24 10.78 -13.24
N GLU A 232 0.96 11.73 -13.83
CA GLU A 232 1.60 11.53 -15.12
C GLU A 232 2.82 10.57 -15.00
N LEU A 233 3.56 10.61 -13.89
CA LEU A 233 4.59 9.62 -13.57
C LEU A 233 4.03 8.19 -13.59
N MET A 234 2.90 7.96 -12.91
CA MET A 234 2.18 6.67 -12.96
C MET A 234 1.78 6.31 -14.40
N GLY A 235 1.24 7.30 -15.13
CA GLY A 235 0.84 7.13 -16.52
C GLY A 235 1.97 6.77 -17.48
N ARG A 236 3.20 7.18 -17.18
CA ARG A 236 4.41 6.84 -17.95
C ARG A 236 5.00 5.48 -17.57
N GLY A 237 4.46 4.81 -16.56
CA GLY A 237 4.95 3.52 -16.08
C GLY A 237 6.04 3.65 -15.03
N GLY A 238 6.03 4.72 -14.24
CA GLY A 238 6.94 4.90 -13.10
C GLY A 238 6.86 3.76 -12.09
N PHE A 239 5.70 3.08 -12.01
CA PHE A 239 5.55 1.79 -11.33
C PHE A 239 5.45 0.66 -12.36
N ALA A 240 6.44 -0.22 -12.35
CA ALA A 240 6.62 -1.28 -13.33
C ALA A 240 6.08 -2.63 -12.83
N PRO A 241 5.79 -3.58 -13.72
CA PRO A 241 5.66 -4.98 -13.33
C PRO A 241 6.90 -5.47 -12.60
N LEU A 242 6.76 -6.33 -11.60
CA LEU A 242 7.90 -6.80 -10.78
C LEU A 242 9.04 -7.35 -11.66
N GLY A 243 10.25 -6.84 -11.44
CA GLY A 243 11.46 -7.22 -12.18
C GLY A 243 11.58 -6.58 -13.55
N GLU A 244 10.78 -5.56 -13.85
CA GLU A 244 10.93 -4.70 -15.05
C GLU A 244 11.42 -3.29 -14.69
N GLY A 245 11.40 -2.95 -13.36
CA GLY A 245 11.99 -1.75 -12.80
C GLY A 245 13.37 -2.00 -12.21
N GLU A 246 13.73 -1.24 -11.18
CA GLU A 246 15.05 -1.25 -10.54
C GLU A 246 15.09 -1.98 -9.18
N LEU A 247 13.96 -2.55 -8.71
CA LEU A 247 13.90 -3.27 -7.43
C LEU A 247 14.71 -4.57 -7.51
N ASP A 248 15.68 -4.77 -6.61
CA ASP A 248 16.31 -6.08 -6.41
C ASP A 248 15.33 -7.01 -5.67
N LEU A 249 14.33 -7.50 -6.41
CA LEU A 249 13.29 -8.38 -5.87
C LEU A 249 13.84 -9.64 -5.18
N PRO A 250 14.86 -10.34 -5.73
CA PRO A 250 15.50 -11.43 -5.01
C PRO A 250 16.14 -11.03 -3.69
N ALA A 251 16.76 -9.85 -3.60
CA ALA A 251 17.32 -9.37 -2.33
C ALA A 251 16.22 -9.01 -1.32
N VAL A 252 15.11 -8.40 -1.76
CA VAL A 252 13.95 -8.14 -0.91
C VAL A 252 13.43 -9.44 -0.30
N VAL A 253 13.18 -10.48 -1.11
CA VAL A 253 12.69 -11.77 -0.63
C VAL A 253 13.64 -12.42 0.37
N ARG A 254 14.94 -12.43 0.07
CA ARG A 254 15.97 -12.94 1.01
C ARG A 254 15.99 -12.15 2.32
N THR A 255 15.86 -10.83 2.25
CA THR A 255 15.87 -9.98 3.45
C THR A 255 14.63 -10.20 4.31
N LEU A 256 13.47 -10.43 3.72
CA LEU A 256 12.27 -10.83 4.46
C LEU A 256 12.47 -12.16 5.21
N ASP A 257 13.26 -13.10 4.66
CA ASP A 257 13.67 -14.33 5.36
C ASP A 257 14.66 -14.02 6.49
N GLU A 258 15.68 -13.23 6.23
CA GLU A 258 16.74 -12.86 7.18
C GLU A 258 16.17 -12.18 8.43
N ILE A 259 15.28 -11.18 8.26
CA ILE A 259 14.65 -10.48 9.37
C ILE A 259 13.51 -11.28 10.01
N GLY A 260 13.19 -12.43 9.40
CA GLY A 260 12.15 -13.33 9.86
C GLY A 260 10.77 -12.73 9.81
N TYR A 261 10.48 -11.94 8.79
CA TYR A 261 9.16 -11.37 8.58
C TYR A 261 8.07 -12.45 8.56
N ALA A 262 6.95 -12.16 9.20
CA ALA A 262 5.74 -12.97 9.16
C ALA A 262 4.54 -12.04 8.98
N GLY A 263 3.73 -12.29 7.96
CA GLY A 263 2.61 -11.41 7.63
C GLY A 263 2.27 -11.42 6.14
N TRP A 264 1.53 -10.42 5.76
CA TRP A 264 1.11 -10.22 4.38
C TRP A 264 2.21 -9.57 3.53
N ILE A 265 2.40 -10.10 2.33
CA ILE A 265 3.21 -9.52 1.25
C ILE A 265 2.24 -9.17 0.14
N VAL A 266 1.92 -7.90 -0.04
CA VAL A 266 0.97 -7.42 -1.03
C VAL A 266 1.73 -6.96 -2.27
N ILE A 267 1.42 -7.55 -3.42
CA ILE A 267 1.94 -7.06 -4.70
C ILE A 267 1.10 -5.88 -5.14
N GLU A 268 1.74 -4.78 -5.47
CA GLU A 268 1.10 -3.61 -6.03
C GLU A 268 1.81 -3.10 -7.28
N GLN A 269 1.04 -2.51 -8.15
CA GLN A 269 1.50 -1.79 -9.33
C GLN A 269 0.51 -0.65 -9.58
N ASP A 270 0.90 0.59 -9.24
CA ASP A 270 0.00 1.72 -9.40
C ASP A 270 -0.29 1.97 -10.88
N THR A 271 -1.49 1.62 -11.28
CA THR A 271 -1.91 1.63 -12.67
C THR A 271 -3.08 2.57 -12.87
N LEU A 272 -2.94 3.54 -13.78
CA LEU A 272 -4.05 4.42 -14.15
C LEU A 272 -5.04 3.70 -15.08
N PRO A 273 -6.37 3.92 -14.89
CA PRO A 273 -7.38 3.43 -15.82
C PRO A 273 -7.09 3.87 -17.27
N GLY A 274 -7.22 2.93 -18.22
CA GLY A 274 -7.06 3.21 -19.65
C GLY A 274 -5.62 3.28 -20.16
N ARG A 275 -4.60 3.25 -19.31
CA ARG A 275 -3.18 3.18 -19.73
C ARG A 275 -2.75 1.77 -20.14
N ARG A 276 -3.31 0.76 -19.50
CA ARG A 276 -3.19 -0.66 -19.88
C ARG A 276 -4.59 -1.26 -20.01
N THR A 277 -4.73 -2.26 -20.84
CA THR A 277 -5.99 -3.01 -20.91
C THR A 277 -6.16 -3.87 -19.66
N VAL A 278 -7.40 -4.19 -19.32
CA VAL A 278 -7.72 -5.12 -18.21
C VAL A 278 -6.99 -6.46 -18.38
N ALA A 279 -6.95 -7.00 -19.63
CA ALA A 279 -6.24 -8.23 -19.91
C ALA A 279 -4.72 -8.14 -19.66
N GLN A 280 -4.11 -6.99 -19.98
CA GLN A 280 -2.70 -6.75 -19.66
C GLN A 280 -2.46 -6.69 -18.15
N ASN A 281 -3.32 -5.97 -17.40
CA ASN A 281 -3.19 -5.91 -15.94
C ASN A 281 -3.33 -7.31 -15.32
N ILE A 282 -4.30 -8.11 -15.74
CA ILE A 282 -4.45 -9.50 -15.27
C ILE A 282 -3.20 -10.32 -15.58
N ALA A 283 -2.67 -10.21 -16.79
CA ALA A 283 -1.46 -10.95 -17.20
C ALA A 283 -0.23 -10.53 -16.38
N ASP A 284 -0.05 -9.23 -16.12
CA ASP A 284 1.04 -8.70 -15.29
C ASP A 284 0.95 -9.24 -13.86
N GLN A 285 -0.24 -9.18 -13.24
CA GLN A 285 -0.40 -9.64 -11.86
C GLN A 285 -0.22 -11.17 -11.76
N ALA A 286 -0.65 -11.94 -12.74
CA ALA A 286 -0.35 -13.36 -12.80
C ALA A 286 1.16 -13.63 -12.98
N ALA A 287 1.86 -12.83 -13.77
CA ALA A 287 3.31 -12.93 -13.93
C ALA A 287 4.05 -12.54 -12.63
N ASN A 288 3.63 -11.45 -11.98
CA ASN A 288 4.18 -10.99 -10.69
C ASN A 288 4.07 -12.09 -9.63
N ARG A 289 2.90 -12.75 -9.54
CA ARG A 289 2.68 -13.87 -8.60
C ARG A 289 3.62 -15.04 -8.89
N ARG A 290 3.82 -15.40 -10.17
CA ARG A 290 4.77 -16.47 -10.54
C ARG A 290 6.20 -16.12 -10.15
N LYS A 291 6.66 -14.88 -10.40
CA LYS A 291 8.01 -14.42 -10.01
C LYS A 291 8.26 -14.60 -8.51
N LEU A 292 7.29 -14.22 -7.64
CA LEU A 292 7.45 -14.46 -6.20
C LEU A 292 7.43 -15.94 -5.83
N LYS A 293 6.60 -16.76 -6.50
CA LYS A 293 6.59 -18.21 -6.29
C LYS A 293 7.93 -18.85 -6.64
N ASP A 294 8.56 -18.41 -7.73
CA ASP A 294 9.88 -18.90 -8.15
C ASP A 294 10.99 -18.50 -7.16
N LEU A 295 10.77 -17.46 -6.38
CA LEU A 295 11.63 -17.01 -5.27
C LEU A 295 11.27 -17.62 -3.91
N GLY A 296 10.29 -18.51 -3.85
CA GLY A 296 9.93 -19.26 -2.65
C GLY A 296 8.77 -18.67 -1.81
N LEU A 297 8.02 -17.72 -2.35
CA LEU A 297 6.87 -17.08 -1.70
C LEU A 297 5.52 -17.52 -2.27
#